data_83c30753b48223292e3dac5d6fdff2ac
#
_entry.id   83c30753b48223292e3dac5d6fdff2ac
#
_cell.length_a   1.000
_cell.length_b   1.000
_cell.length_c   1.000
_cell.angle_alpha   90.00
_cell.angle_beta   90.00
_cell.angle_gamma   90.00
#
_symmetry.space_group_name_H-M   'P 1'
#
loop_
_entity.id
_entity.type
_entity.pdbx_description
1 polymer ?
#
loop_
_entity_poly.entity_id
_entity_poly.type
_entity_poly.pdbx_seq_one_letter_code
_entity_poly.pdbx_strand_id
1 'polypeptide(L)'
;MIIEDIRTYQIRAPWTEAPKFSLNPPQFRDILVLELETDNGIVGMGYLILLSGGGSTIQACIKELMIPELLGKNATDIEAIWQHLWKKNYWIGRMGITVLAQSAIDIALWDALGKQVNMPLHRIWGHCNDTIPAYGSGCWRGYGPDGMVERAQRYVKEGFKAIKMQSGVLYDGNQDVEKLSKMRDALGENIDIMADVN
;
A
#
# COMPACT_ATOMS: atom_id res chain seq x y z
N MET A 1 -21.69 -11.60 12.78
CA MET A 1 -21.09 -10.40 12.15
C MET A 1 -21.40 -10.45 10.66
N ILE A 2 -22.66 -10.14 10.34
CA ILE A 2 -23.19 -10.24 8.97
C ILE A 2 -22.95 -8.94 8.23
N ILE A 3 -22.46 -9.00 7.01
CA ILE A 3 -22.21 -7.82 6.17
C ILE A 3 -23.54 -7.23 5.73
N GLU A 4 -23.84 -5.99 6.13
CA GLU A 4 -25.09 -5.29 5.79
C GLU A 4 -24.91 -4.25 4.70
N ASP A 5 -23.76 -3.54 4.69
CA ASP A 5 -23.49 -2.50 3.69
C ASP A 5 -22.00 -2.41 3.36
N ILE A 6 -21.70 -1.99 2.15
CA ILE A 6 -20.32 -1.69 1.70
C ILE A 6 -20.34 -0.39 0.91
N ARG A 7 -19.61 0.59 1.42
CA ARG A 7 -19.47 1.91 0.80
C ARG A 7 -18.04 2.12 0.29
N THR A 8 -17.91 2.88 -0.78
CA THR A 8 -16.60 3.22 -1.35
C THR A 8 -16.50 4.71 -1.64
N TYR A 9 -15.34 5.28 -1.33
CA TYR A 9 -15.05 6.70 -1.47
C TYR A 9 -13.75 6.89 -2.26
N GLN A 10 -13.73 7.84 -3.20
CA GLN A 10 -12.51 8.25 -3.87
C GLN A 10 -12.03 9.56 -3.22
N ILE A 11 -10.80 9.53 -2.73
CA ILE A 11 -10.15 10.68 -2.11
C ILE A 11 -8.97 11.07 -3.00
N ARG A 12 -8.88 12.35 -3.32
CA ARG A 12 -7.73 12.93 -4.02
C ARG A 12 -7.05 13.95 -3.12
N ALA A 13 -5.79 13.72 -2.83
CA ALA A 13 -4.98 14.59 -2.01
C ALA A 13 -3.74 15.07 -2.79
N PRO A 14 -3.35 16.34 -2.64
CA PRO A 14 -2.08 16.79 -3.18
C PRO A 14 -0.92 16.10 -2.47
N TRP A 15 0.20 15.93 -3.18
CA TRP A 15 1.44 15.53 -2.55
C TRP A 15 2.02 16.72 -1.78
N THR A 16 2.42 16.50 -0.54
CA THR A 16 3.22 17.48 0.20
C THR A 16 4.56 17.71 -0.49
N GLU A 17 5.11 16.61 -1.03
CA GLU A 17 6.30 16.61 -1.85
C GLU A 17 6.11 15.55 -2.94
N ALA A 18 6.08 15.99 -4.20
CA ALA A 18 5.82 15.08 -5.32
C ALA A 18 6.91 14.00 -5.43
N PRO A 19 6.53 12.72 -5.51
CA PRO A 19 7.50 11.65 -5.65
C PRO A 19 8.15 11.71 -7.03
N LYS A 20 9.46 11.46 -7.09
CA LYS A 20 10.24 11.43 -8.34
C LYS A 20 10.64 10.01 -8.73
N PHE A 21 9.69 9.06 -8.64
CA PHE A 21 9.96 7.64 -8.90
C PHE A 21 9.78 7.22 -10.36
N SER A 22 9.15 8.07 -11.21
CA SER A 22 8.91 7.78 -12.63
C SER A 22 9.11 9.03 -13.48
N LEU A 23 9.14 8.85 -14.82
CA LEU A 23 9.20 9.97 -15.79
C LEU A 23 7.95 10.85 -15.72
N ASN A 24 6.79 10.25 -15.44
CA ASN A 24 5.52 10.93 -15.30
C ASN A 24 4.93 10.62 -13.90
N PRO A 25 5.46 11.25 -12.84
CA PRO A 25 4.94 11.03 -11.51
C PRO A 25 3.50 11.53 -11.39
N PRO A 26 2.64 10.84 -10.63
CA PRO A 26 1.27 11.31 -10.42
C PRO A 26 1.27 12.66 -9.71
N GLN A 27 0.42 13.58 -10.19
CA GLN A 27 0.29 14.92 -9.59
C GLN A 27 -0.45 14.89 -8.25
N PHE A 28 -1.29 13.88 -8.04
CA PHE A 28 -2.10 13.70 -6.84
C PHE A 28 -1.94 12.28 -6.31
N ARG A 29 -2.21 12.14 -5.03
CA ARG A 29 -2.39 10.85 -4.38
C ARG A 29 -3.87 10.51 -4.46
N ASP A 30 -4.23 9.60 -5.34
CA ASP A 30 -5.59 9.07 -5.40
C ASP A 30 -5.69 7.83 -4.50
N ILE A 31 -6.72 7.80 -3.67
CA ILE A 31 -6.98 6.73 -2.71
C ILE A 31 -8.44 6.30 -2.89
N LEU A 32 -8.67 5.00 -3.00
CA LEU A 32 -9.99 4.41 -2.87
C LEU A 32 -10.12 3.83 -1.46
N VAL A 33 -11.07 4.32 -0.69
CA VAL A 33 -11.42 3.81 0.65
C VAL A 33 -12.67 2.97 0.53
N LEU A 34 -12.71 1.86 1.26
CA LEU A 34 -13.86 0.98 1.40
C LEU A 34 -14.22 0.84 2.87
N GLU A 35 -15.48 1.02 3.19
CA GLU A 35 -16.08 0.73 4.50
C GLU A 35 -17.02 -0.45 4.35
N LEU A 36 -16.89 -1.44 5.23
CA LEU A 36 -17.72 -2.63 5.32
C LEU A 36 -18.44 -2.59 6.67
N GLU A 37 -19.74 -2.39 6.66
CA GLU A 37 -20.58 -2.32 7.84
C GLU A 37 -21.23 -3.67 8.14
N THR A 38 -21.31 -4.02 9.42
CA THR A 38 -21.87 -5.29 9.87
C THR A 38 -23.05 -5.08 10.81
N ASP A 39 -23.93 -6.09 10.93
CA ASP A 39 -25.16 -6.13 11.73
C ASP A 39 -24.97 -5.79 13.22
N ASN A 40 -23.78 -5.89 13.74
CA ASN A 40 -23.44 -5.53 15.11
C ASN A 40 -22.74 -4.15 15.24
N GLY A 41 -22.77 -3.34 14.18
CA GLY A 41 -22.27 -1.97 14.17
C GLY A 41 -20.75 -1.83 14.00
N ILE A 42 -20.03 -2.92 13.74
CA ILE A 42 -18.61 -2.86 13.42
C ILE A 42 -18.44 -2.43 11.97
N VAL A 43 -17.57 -1.45 11.75
CA VAL A 43 -17.16 -0.97 10.42
C VAL A 43 -15.70 -1.34 10.18
N GLY A 44 -15.48 -2.27 9.24
CA GLY A 44 -14.15 -2.58 8.73
C GLY A 44 -13.74 -1.61 7.63
N MET A 45 -12.49 -1.20 7.61
CA MET A 45 -11.95 -0.26 6.63
C MET A 45 -10.84 -0.92 5.80
N GLY A 46 -10.98 -0.84 4.47
CA GLY A 46 -9.92 -1.16 3.51
C GLY A 46 -9.58 0.04 2.64
N TYR A 47 -8.39 0.06 2.05
CA TYR A 47 -8.03 1.14 1.13
C TYR A 47 -7.02 0.70 0.07
N LEU A 48 -6.95 1.46 -1.01
CA LEU A 48 -5.98 1.30 -2.09
C LEU A 48 -5.34 2.65 -2.41
N ILE A 49 -4.03 2.67 -2.61
CA ILE A 49 -3.33 3.82 -3.19
C ILE A 49 -3.24 3.59 -4.69
N LEU A 50 -3.72 4.55 -5.47
CA LEU A 50 -3.86 4.46 -6.92
C LEU A 50 -2.79 5.32 -7.59
N LEU A 51 -1.69 4.70 -8.01
CA LEU A 51 -0.56 5.42 -8.62
C LEU A 51 -0.80 5.80 -10.10
N SER A 52 -1.70 5.10 -10.77
CA SER A 52 -1.99 5.30 -12.20
C SER A 52 -3.44 5.69 -12.48
N GLY A 53 -4.19 6.13 -11.45
CA GLY A 53 -5.62 6.38 -11.57
C GLY A 53 -6.45 5.09 -11.56
N GLY A 54 -7.62 5.10 -12.23
CA GLY A 54 -8.50 3.93 -12.33
C GLY A 54 -9.42 3.69 -11.13
N GLY A 55 -9.52 4.64 -10.20
CA GLY A 55 -10.35 4.52 -9.00
C GLY A 55 -11.82 4.26 -9.30
N SER A 56 -12.41 4.96 -10.27
CA SER A 56 -13.80 4.75 -10.70
C SER A 56 -14.03 3.35 -11.28
N THR A 57 -13.07 2.82 -12.03
CA THR A 57 -13.15 1.47 -12.59
C THR A 57 -13.10 0.41 -11.49
N ILE A 58 -12.20 0.57 -10.52
CA ILE A 58 -12.12 -0.34 -9.36
C ILE A 58 -13.40 -0.22 -8.51
N GLN A 59 -13.90 0.98 -8.31
CA GLN A 59 -15.15 1.21 -7.59
C GLN A 59 -16.34 0.54 -8.28
N ALA A 60 -16.45 0.62 -9.61
CA ALA A 60 -17.46 -0.08 -10.37
C ALA A 60 -17.32 -1.60 -10.23
N CYS A 61 -16.10 -2.13 -10.31
CA CYS A 61 -15.82 -3.55 -10.09
C CYS A 61 -16.30 -4.01 -8.70
N ILE A 62 -16.02 -3.25 -7.65
CA ILE A 62 -16.51 -3.55 -6.29
C ILE A 62 -18.04 -3.55 -6.27
N LYS A 63 -18.67 -2.48 -6.78
CA LYS A 63 -20.12 -2.29 -6.71
C LYS A 63 -20.91 -3.34 -7.50
N GLU A 64 -20.46 -3.62 -8.72
CA GLU A 64 -21.22 -4.47 -9.64
C GLU A 64 -20.94 -5.96 -9.49
N LEU A 65 -19.69 -6.32 -9.15
CA LEU A 65 -19.25 -7.70 -9.19
C LEU A 65 -19.02 -8.32 -7.80
N MET A 66 -18.75 -7.49 -6.77
CA MET A 66 -18.35 -8.02 -5.46
C MET A 66 -19.38 -7.77 -4.37
N ILE A 67 -19.94 -6.56 -4.26
CA ILE A 67 -20.96 -6.26 -3.22
C ILE A 67 -22.13 -7.25 -3.26
N PRO A 68 -22.73 -7.59 -4.42
CA PRO A 68 -23.85 -8.55 -4.46
C PRO A 68 -23.48 -9.94 -3.95
N GLU A 69 -22.20 -10.31 -4.00
CA GLU A 69 -21.69 -11.59 -3.53
C GLU A 69 -21.34 -11.60 -2.04
N LEU A 70 -21.32 -10.44 -1.39
CA LEU A 70 -20.85 -10.25 -0.02
C LEU A 70 -21.98 -9.98 0.97
N LEU A 71 -23.01 -9.23 0.56
CA LEU A 71 -24.15 -8.90 1.44
C LEU A 71 -24.78 -10.17 2.00
N GLY A 72 -25.05 -10.15 3.30
CA GLY A 72 -25.61 -11.28 4.05
C GLY A 72 -24.59 -12.39 4.41
N LYS A 73 -23.32 -12.28 3.99
CA LYS A 73 -22.28 -13.24 4.41
C LYS A 73 -21.73 -12.87 5.78
N ASN A 74 -21.17 -13.86 6.46
CA ASN A 74 -20.46 -13.62 7.71
C ASN A 74 -19.06 -13.07 7.43
N ALA A 75 -18.77 -11.85 7.90
CA ALA A 75 -17.50 -11.17 7.71
C ALA A 75 -16.30 -11.88 8.36
N THR A 76 -16.53 -12.84 9.25
CA THR A 76 -15.45 -13.65 9.83
C THR A 76 -14.98 -14.78 8.91
N ASP A 77 -15.72 -15.11 7.84
CA ASP A 77 -15.39 -16.18 6.90
C ASP A 77 -14.43 -15.68 5.81
N ILE A 78 -13.35 -14.99 6.23
CA ILE A 78 -12.45 -14.21 5.36
C ILE A 78 -11.90 -15.05 4.21
N GLU A 79 -11.33 -16.22 4.51
CA GLU A 79 -10.76 -17.11 3.49
C GLU A 79 -11.84 -17.65 2.54
N ALA A 80 -13.01 -18.01 3.04
CA ALA A 80 -14.11 -18.49 2.22
C ALA A 80 -14.61 -17.39 1.26
N ILE A 81 -14.69 -16.14 1.74
CA ILE A 81 -15.04 -14.97 0.93
C ILE A 81 -13.97 -14.73 -0.14
N TRP A 82 -12.69 -14.77 0.23
CA TRP A 82 -11.57 -14.63 -0.71
C TRP A 82 -11.67 -15.66 -1.84
N GLN A 83 -11.81 -16.93 -1.49
CA GLN A 83 -11.91 -18.02 -2.46
C GLN A 83 -13.16 -17.92 -3.35
N HIS A 84 -14.28 -17.47 -2.78
CA HIS A 84 -15.51 -17.25 -3.52
C HIS A 84 -15.33 -16.17 -4.59
N LEU A 85 -14.82 -15.00 -4.21
CA LEU A 85 -14.57 -13.89 -5.15
C LEU A 85 -13.51 -14.27 -6.20
N TRP A 86 -12.46 -14.98 -5.80
CA TRP A 86 -11.45 -15.49 -6.72
C TRP A 86 -12.03 -16.41 -7.79
N LYS A 87 -12.91 -17.33 -7.42
CA LYS A 87 -13.60 -18.22 -8.36
C LYS A 87 -14.56 -17.44 -9.26
N LYS A 88 -15.30 -16.49 -8.70
CA LYS A 88 -16.28 -15.67 -9.42
C LYS A 88 -15.63 -14.82 -10.51
N ASN A 89 -14.43 -14.32 -10.25
CA ASN A 89 -13.68 -13.48 -11.17
C ASN A 89 -12.98 -14.25 -12.31
N TYR A 90 -13.20 -15.56 -12.44
CA TYR A 90 -12.50 -16.40 -13.42
C TYR A 90 -12.62 -15.87 -14.85
N TRP A 91 -13.83 -15.54 -15.30
CA TRP A 91 -14.09 -15.10 -16.67
C TRP A 91 -13.74 -13.63 -16.92
N ILE A 92 -13.74 -12.80 -15.91
CA ILE A 92 -13.40 -11.37 -16.01
C ILE A 92 -11.90 -11.16 -15.95
N GLY A 93 -11.19 -12.05 -15.28
CA GLY A 93 -9.76 -12.01 -15.05
C GLY A 93 -9.40 -11.88 -13.57
N ARG A 94 -8.31 -12.54 -13.19
CA ARG A 94 -7.80 -12.59 -11.81
C ARG A 94 -6.50 -11.79 -11.67
N MET A 95 -6.46 -10.62 -12.30
CA MET A 95 -5.30 -9.72 -12.32
C MET A 95 -5.76 -8.26 -12.30
N GLY A 96 -4.89 -7.37 -11.88
CA GLY A 96 -5.11 -5.92 -11.95
C GLY A 96 -6.36 -5.51 -11.17
N ILE A 97 -7.35 -4.93 -11.85
CA ILE A 97 -8.53 -4.29 -11.25
C ILE A 97 -9.30 -5.21 -10.30
N THR A 98 -9.54 -6.45 -10.68
CA THR A 98 -10.30 -7.39 -9.85
C THR A 98 -9.55 -7.78 -8.58
N VAL A 99 -8.24 -7.97 -8.66
CA VAL A 99 -7.41 -8.28 -7.48
C VAL A 99 -7.26 -7.05 -6.58
N LEU A 100 -7.10 -5.86 -7.13
CA LEU A 100 -7.10 -4.62 -6.36
C LEU A 100 -8.43 -4.44 -5.61
N ALA A 101 -9.56 -4.61 -6.30
CA ALA A 101 -10.87 -4.54 -5.69
C ALA A 101 -11.04 -5.57 -4.55
N GLN A 102 -10.65 -6.82 -4.81
CA GLN A 102 -10.70 -7.90 -3.82
C GLN A 102 -9.80 -7.62 -2.61
N SER A 103 -8.61 -7.03 -2.82
CA SER A 103 -7.70 -6.72 -1.73
C SER A 103 -8.25 -5.64 -0.78
N ALA A 104 -8.98 -4.64 -1.30
CA ALA A 104 -9.63 -3.65 -0.44
C ALA A 104 -10.69 -4.28 0.47
N ILE A 105 -11.44 -5.25 -0.06
CA ILE A 105 -12.43 -6.01 0.71
C ILE A 105 -11.74 -6.88 1.77
N ASP A 106 -10.69 -7.58 1.41
CA ASP A 106 -9.92 -8.44 2.32
C ASP A 106 -9.34 -7.66 3.50
N ILE A 107 -8.75 -6.49 3.23
CA ILE A 107 -8.25 -5.60 4.29
C ILE A 107 -9.39 -5.17 5.22
N ALA A 108 -10.56 -4.82 4.67
CA ALA A 108 -11.71 -4.41 5.48
C ALA A 108 -12.26 -5.55 6.35
N LEU A 109 -12.27 -6.79 5.84
CA LEU A 109 -12.69 -7.97 6.61
C LEU A 109 -11.73 -8.25 7.78
N TRP A 110 -10.43 -8.18 7.55
CA TRP A 110 -9.43 -8.33 8.60
C TRP A 110 -9.51 -7.21 9.63
N ASP A 111 -9.72 -5.96 9.21
CA ASP A 111 -9.89 -4.82 10.12
C ASP A 111 -11.17 -4.99 10.98
N ALA A 112 -12.27 -5.42 10.36
CA ALA A 112 -13.51 -5.73 11.09
C ALA A 112 -13.29 -6.84 12.13
N LEU A 113 -12.60 -7.91 11.78
CA LEU A 113 -12.28 -8.99 12.72
C LEU A 113 -11.43 -8.49 13.88
N GLY A 114 -10.37 -7.72 13.62
CA GLY A 114 -9.52 -7.13 14.65
C GLY A 114 -10.31 -6.27 15.64
N LYS A 115 -11.23 -5.45 15.13
CA LYS A 115 -12.15 -4.62 15.93
C LYS A 115 -13.14 -5.47 16.73
N GLN A 116 -13.71 -6.50 16.12
CA GLN A 116 -14.64 -7.43 16.78
C GLN A 116 -14.02 -8.08 18.01
N VAL A 117 -12.79 -8.56 17.90
CA VAL A 117 -12.09 -9.25 18.99
C VAL A 117 -11.26 -8.30 19.86
N ASN A 118 -11.29 -7.00 19.55
CA ASN A 118 -10.49 -5.96 20.22
C ASN A 118 -9.01 -6.34 20.33
N MET A 119 -8.44 -6.82 19.23
CA MET A 119 -7.06 -7.31 19.17
C MET A 119 -6.37 -6.82 17.89
N PRO A 120 -5.12 -6.33 17.97
CA PRO A 120 -4.37 -5.96 16.78
C PRO A 120 -4.06 -7.20 15.94
N LEU A 121 -4.08 -7.03 14.61
CA LEU A 121 -3.96 -8.14 13.65
C LEU A 121 -2.68 -8.95 13.80
N HIS A 122 -1.55 -8.31 14.14
CA HIS A 122 -0.30 -9.04 14.35
C HIS A 122 -0.39 -10.08 15.47
N ARG A 123 -1.27 -9.88 16.47
CA ARG A 123 -1.53 -10.87 17.52
C ARG A 123 -2.46 -11.98 17.06
N ILE A 124 -3.43 -11.64 16.22
CA ILE A 124 -4.34 -12.64 15.62
C ILE A 124 -3.56 -13.60 14.71
N TRP A 125 -2.59 -13.07 13.95
CA TRP A 125 -1.76 -13.86 13.03
C TRP A 125 -0.58 -14.58 13.69
N GLY A 126 -0.41 -14.45 15.00
CA GLY A 126 0.68 -15.06 15.74
C GLY A 126 1.85 -14.09 15.95
N HIS A 127 1.84 -13.49 17.12
CA HIS A 127 2.85 -12.50 17.51
C HIS A 127 4.20 -13.17 17.82
N CYS A 128 5.30 -12.63 17.29
CA CYS A 128 6.64 -13.05 17.61
C CYS A 128 7.58 -11.89 18.01
N ASN A 129 7.34 -10.68 17.54
CA ASN A 129 8.19 -9.52 17.81
C ASN A 129 7.37 -8.27 18.17
N ASP A 130 7.73 -7.57 19.25
CA ASP A 130 7.10 -6.31 19.64
C ASP A 130 7.54 -5.13 18.76
N THR A 131 8.72 -5.24 18.15
CA THR A 131 9.31 -4.20 17.31
C THR A 131 9.85 -4.80 16.01
N ILE A 132 9.81 -3.99 14.94
CA ILE A 132 10.41 -4.32 13.66
C ILE A 132 11.33 -3.17 13.22
N PRO A 133 12.55 -3.45 12.71
CA PRO A 133 13.41 -2.43 12.15
C PRO A 133 12.74 -1.71 10.98
N ALA A 134 12.85 -0.38 10.94
CA ALA A 134 12.34 0.43 9.86
C ALA A 134 13.47 1.11 9.09
N TYR A 135 13.23 1.34 7.80
CA TYR A 135 14.14 2.13 6.97
C TYR A 135 13.44 3.37 6.38
N GLY A 136 14.21 4.44 6.15
CA GLY A 136 13.74 5.62 5.45
C GLY A 136 13.59 5.32 3.96
N SER A 137 12.37 5.42 3.42
CA SER A 137 12.06 5.20 2.00
C SER A 137 11.58 6.48 1.35
N GLY A 138 12.17 6.87 0.22
CA GLY A 138 11.80 8.11 -0.49
C GLY A 138 12.97 8.79 -1.20
N CYS A 139 14.13 8.12 -1.23
CA CYS A 139 15.25 8.52 -2.07
C CYS A 139 14.98 8.04 -3.51
N TRP A 140 14.07 8.77 -4.20
CA TRP A 140 13.60 8.40 -5.53
C TRP A 140 14.67 8.61 -6.60
N ARG A 141 14.70 7.73 -7.61
CA ARG A 141 15.68 7.79 -8.73
C ARG A 141 15.69 9.10 -9.51
N GLY A 142 14.59 9.86 -9.52
CA GLY A 142 14.49 11.16 -10.18
C GLY A 142 15.14 12.32 -9.42
N TYR A 143 15.74 12.08 -8.25
CA TYR A 143 16.61 13.07 -7.62
C TYR A 143 18.04 12.92 -8.18
N GLY A 144 18.71 14.06 -8.41
CA GLY A 144 20.13 14.05 -8.65
C GLY A 144 20.91 13.56 -7.42
N PRO A 145 22.23 13.30 -7.56
CA PRO A 145 23.04 12.76 -6.48
C PRO A 145 22.96 13.57 -5.17
N ASP A 146 23.03 14.91 -5.27
CA ASP A 146 22.99 15.78 -4.08
C ASP A 146 21.60 15.81 -3.42
N GLY A 147 20.53 15.84 -4.22
CA GLY A 147 19.17 15.78 -3.70
C GLY A 147 18.84 14.44 -3.03
N MET A 148 19.47 13.35 -3.49
CA MET A 148 19.34 12.04 -2.84
C MET A 148 20.06 11.99 -1.49
N VAL A 149 21.26 12.58 -1.42
CA VAL A 149 22.03 12.74 -0.18
C VAL A 149 21.26 13.56 0.85
N GLU A 150 20.72 14.72 0.44
CA GLU A 150 19.92 15.57 1.32
C GLU A 150 18.75 14.81 1.95
N ARG A 151 18.02 14.04 1.14
CA ARG A 151 16.91 13.23 1.64
C ARG A 151 17.34 12.13 2.59
N ALA A 152 18.41 11.44 2.25
CA ALA A 152 18.97 10.39 3.10
C ALA A 152 19.41 10.93 4.47
N GLN A 153 20.09 12.08 4.48
CA GLN A 153 20.50 12.76 5.72
C GLN A 153 19.29 13.20 6.57
N ARG A 154 18.16 13.60 5.93
CA ARG A 154 16.93 13.92 6.65
C ARG A 154 16.41 12.70 7.40
N TYR A 155 16.32 11.53 6.76
CA TYR A 155 15.91 10.30 7.43
C TYR A 155 16.86 9.88 8.56
N VAL A 156 18.17 10.06 8.38
CA VAL A 156 19.15 9.78 9.45
C VAL A 156 18.92 10.70 10.66
N LYS A 157 18.61 11.98 10.44
CA LYS A 157 18.24 12.93 11.51
C LYS A 157 16.94 12.53 12.22
N GLU A 158 16.00 11.89 11.51
CA GLU A 158 14.77 11.34 12.07
C GLU A 158 15.00 10.03 12.85
N GLY A 159 16.24 9.50 12.86
CA GLY A 159 16.63 8.32 13.64
C GLY A 159 16.70 7.01 12.86
N PHE A 160 16.44 7.00 11.55
CA PHE A 160 16.57 5.79 10.75
C PHE A 160 18.04 5.34 10.65
N LYS A 161 18.23 4.02 10.76
CA LYS A 161 19.54 3.36 10.63
C LYS A 161 19.74 2.68 9.28
N ALA A 162 18.71 2.63 8.47
CA ALA A 162 18.73 2.11 7.11
C ALA A 162 17.95 3.05 6.18
N ILE A 163 18.47 3.24 4.97
CA ILE A 163 17.88 4.11 3.94
C ILE A 163 17.73 3.30 2.66
N LYS A 164 16.55 3.39 2.01
CA LYS A 164 16.34 2.76 0.71
C LYS A 164 16.37 3.81 -0.41
N MET A 165 17.33 3.66 -1.32
CA MET A 165 17.35 4.40 -2.58
C MET A 165 16.66 3.60 -3.68
N GLN A 166 15.99 4.31 -4.58
CA GLN A 166 15.47 3.73 -5.81
C GLN A 166 16.50 3.94 -6.93
N SER A 167 16.85 2.84 -7.61
CA SER A 167 17.75 2.81 -8.77
C SER A 167 17.05 2.18 -9.97
N GLY A 168 17.74 2.08 -11.11
CA GLY A 168 17.30 1.31 -12.29
C GLY A 168 17.06 2.11 -13.56
N VAL A 169 16.59 1.43 -14.57
CA VAL A 169 16.73 1.61 -16.01
C VAL A 169 16.17 2.91 -16.63
N LEU A 170 15.43 3.75 -15.92
CA LEU A 170 14.87 4.98 -16.51
C LEU A 170 15.89 6.13 -16.59
N TYR A 171 17.08 5.95 -16.03
CA TYR A 171 18.15 6.92 -15.98
C TYR A 171 19.48 6.22 -16.26
N ASP A 172 20.50 6.99 -16.59
CA ASP A 172 21.86 6.48 -16.83
C ASP A 172 22.37 5.71 -15.59
N GLY A 173 22.76 4.45 -15.77
CA GLY A 173 23.29 3.60 -14.70
C GLY A 173 24.54 4.18 -14.02
N ASN A 174 25.32 5.02 -14.71
CA ASN A 174 26.45 5.73 -14.11
C ASN A 174 26.00 6.69 -13.01
N GLN A 175 24.83 7.30 -13.15
CA GLN A 175 24.26 8.15 -12.09
C GLN A 175 23.89 7.37 -10.84
N ASP A 176 23.47 6.11 -10.97
CA ASP A 176 23.16 5.28 -9.80
C ASP A 176 24.41 4.95 -8.99
N VAL A 177 25.53 4.69 -9.67
CA VAL A 177 26.84 4.50 -9.00
C VAL A 177 27.28 5.79 -8.29
N GLU A 178 27.17 6.95 -8.95
CA GLU A 178 27.50 8.24 -8.35
C GLU A 178 26.62 8.55 -7.13
N LYS A 179 25.29 8.32 -7.23
CA LYS A 179 24.34 8.51 -6.13
C LYS A 179 24.71 7.64 -4.94
N LEU A 180 25.00 6.35 -5.18
CA LEU A 180 25.35 5.42 -4.12
C LEU A 180 26.67 5.82 -3.44
N SER A 181 27.69 6.19 -4.22
CA SER A 181 28.98 6.65 -3.69
C SER A 181 28.81 7.89 -2.81
N LYS A 182 28.15 8.92 -3.32
CA LYS A 182 27.88 10.14 -2.55
C LYS A 182 27.05 9.89 -1.29
N MET A 183 26.07 9.00 -1.36
CA MET A 183 25.29 8.62 -0.18
C MET A 183 26.17 7.92 0.86
N ARG A 184 27.02 6.98 0.44
CA ARG A 184 27.96 6.29 1.34
C ARG A 184 28.91 7.27 2.01
N ASP A 185 29.50 8.17 1.23
CA ASP A 185 30.42 9.21 1.74
C ASP A 185 29.75 10.13 2.76
N ALA A 186 28.48 10.52 2.48
CA ALA A 186 27.72 11.44 3.33
C ALA A 186 27.13 10.79 4.60
N LEU A 187 26.81 9.50 4.56
CA LEU A 187 26.12 8.79 5.64
C LEU A 187 27.09 7.97 6.53
N GLY A 188 28.30 7.70 6.06
CA GLY A 188 29.29 6.88 6.77
C GLY A 188 28.92 5.40 6.79
N GLU A 189 29.75 4.60 7.44
CA GLU A 189 29.66 3.12 7.45
C GLU A 189 28.53 2.56 8.33
N ASN A 190 27.99 3.35 9.26
CA ASN A 190 27.01 2.88 10.26
C ASN A 190 25.54 2.98 9.79
N ILE A 191 25.31 3.41 8.56
CA ILE A 191 23.97 3.48 7.96
C ILE A 191 23.88 2.44 6.84
N ASP A 192 22.90 1.58 6.92
CA ASP A 192 22.62 0.62 5.85
C ASP A 192 22.01 1.33 4.64
N ILE A 193 22.56 1.09 3.46
CA ILE A 193 22.02 1.59 2.20
C ILE A 193 21.45 0.41 1.42
N MET A 194 20.14 0.45 1.19
CA MET A 194 19.40 -0.54 0.42
C MET A 194 19.13 0.02 -0.97
N ALA A 195 19.22 -0.81 -2.00
CA ALA A 195 18.89 -0.44 -3.38
C ALA A 195 17.65 -1.19 -3.85
N ASP A 196 16.66 -0.44 -4.34
CA ASP A 196 15.44 -0.96 -4.96
C ASP A 196 15.56 -0.75 -6.47
N VAL A 197 15.71 -1.82 -7.22
CA VAL A 197 15.90 -1.78 -8.68
C VAL A 197 14.60 -1.89 -9.48
N ASN A 198 13.46 -2.00 -8.78
CA ASN A 198 12.08 -2.19 -9.27
C ASN A 198 11.79 -3.51 -9.96
#